data_1de569375664d827e0adab63f691891c
#
_entry.id   1de569375664d827e0adab63f691891c
#
_cell.length_a   1.000
_cell.length_b   1.000
_cell.length_c   1.000
_cell.angle_alpha   90.00
_cell.angle_beta   90.00
_cell.angle_gamma   90.00
#
_symmetry.space_group_name_H-M   'P 1'
#
loop_
_entity.id
_entity.type
_entity.pdbx_description
1 polymer ?
#
loop_
_entity_poly.entity_id
_entity_poly.type
_entity_poly.pdbx_seq_one_letter_code
_entity_poly.pdbx_strand_id
1 'polypeptide(L)'
;MFIYCPSEKPKAGRQVKEQPPVICIDERNGIFVTPKDSHGPRVPVHVKKQVVSGSIACESPLCRDFMRIGVESGNPGIECDHLQRTNRAVCYSAPAALREDSLQSMVDRGLLSKTRQDECVQLRKKSIAGGVDCVFPIFWHEHTSVRLVYFSVFTGVKDNWCQFERTRVSFDSHLGKWHCQCRNRMRSCVHRYLSMWWLFQEKPHLLSCQTNPNAEDSDLDERVIDVAETEVATLASTDIQELTGFVNKRTPNSRLL
;
A
#
# COMPACT_ATOMS: atom_id res chain seq x y z
N MET A 1 -7.39 2.49 -26.42
CA MET A 1 -8.70 2.04 -25.90
C MET A 1 -8.87 2.71 -24.56
N PHE A 2 -9.71 3.74 -24.49
CA PHE A 2 -9.80 4.62 -23.33
C PHE A 2 -10.66 3.97 -22.26
N ILE A 3 -10.18 3.96 -21.02
CA ILE A 3 -10.99 3.63 -19.84
C ILE A 3 -11.97 4.79 -19.65
N TYR A 4 -13.25 4.50 -19.75
CA TYR A 4 -14.32 5.47 -19.56
C TYR A 4 -14.32 5.94 -18.09
N CYS A 5 -13.94 7.18 -17.84
CA CYS A 5 -14.10 7.86 -16.57
C CYS A 5 -15.46 8.59 -16.57
N PRO A 6 -16.46 8.11 -15.85
CA PRO A 6 -17.75 8.82 -15.79
C PRO A 6 -17.62 10.06 -14.92
N SER A 7 -17.69 11.23 -15.54
CA SER A 7 -17.82 12.53 -14.86
C SER A 7 -19.29 12.86 -14.62
N GLU A 8 -19.93 12.26 -13.62
CA GLU A 8 -21.23 12.73 -13.17
C GLU A 8 -21.08 13.62 -11.93
N LYS A 9 -21.63 14.86 -12.06
CA LYS A 9 -21.72 15.81 -10.95
C LYS A 9 -22.74 15.32 -9.92
N PRO A 10 -22.42 15.29 -8.61
CA PRO A 10 -23.35 14.85 -7.59
C PRO A 10 -24.52 15.84 -7.41
N LYS A 11 -25.75 15.31 -7.39
CA LYS A 11 -26.95 16.05 -7.03
C LYS A 11 -26.93 16.39 -5.54
N ALA A 12 -27.17 17.64 -5.20
CA ALA A 12 -27.23 18.16 -3.83
C ALA A 12 -28.35 17.48 -3.02
N GLY A 13 -28.07 17.03 -1.77
CA GLY A 13 -29.12 16.76 -0.81
C GLY A 13 -29.03 15.51 0.08
N ARG A 14 -27.96 14.70 0.04
CA ARG A 14 -27.74 13.63 1.01
C ARG A 14 -26.37 13.82 1.64
N GLN A 15 -26.25 13.78 2.98
CA GLN A 15 -24.95 13.62 3.63
C GLN A 15 -24.32 12.34 3.10
N VAL A 16 -23.56 12.46 2.05
CA VAL A 16 -22.78 11.35 1.49
C VAL A 16 -21.71 11.07 2.53
N LYS A 17 -21.76 9.91 3.21
CA LYS A 17 -20.63 9.41 3.98
C LYS A 17 -19.44 9.51 3.06
N GLU A 18 -18.48 10.33 3.47
CA GLU A 18 -17.25 10.56 2.69
C GLU A 18 -16.56 9.21 2.50
N GLN A 19 -16.57 8.75 1.26
CA GLN A 19 -16.07 7.42 0.97
C GLN A 19 -14.55 7.48 0.79
N PRO A 20 -13.80 6.46 1.23
CA PRO A 20 -12.35 6.43 1.12
C PRO A 20 -11.90 6.71 -0.32
N PRO A 21 -10.90 7.59 -0.51
CA PRO A 21 -10.39 7.92 -1.84
C PRO A 21 -9.74 6.70 -2.49
N VAL A 22 -9.75 6.66 -3.83
CA VAL A 22 -9.07 5.65 -4.63
C VAL A 22 -8.31 6.35 -5.75
N ILE A 23 -7.06 6.01 -5.94
CA ILE A 23 -6.17 6.62 -6.93
C ILE A 23 -5.70 5.53 -7.89
N CYS A 24 -5.84 5.75 -9.20
CA CYS A 24 -5.18 4.92 -10.20
C CYS A 24 -3.69 5.27 -10.24
N ILE A 25 -2.82 4.30 -10.04
CA ILE A 25 -1.36 4.49 -10.03
C ILE A 25 -0.66 3.81 -11.21
N ASP A 26 -1.37 2.94 -11.92
CA ASP A 26 -0.88 2.28 -13.14
C ASP A 26 -2.11 1.88 -13.97
N GLU A 27 -2.46 2.73 -14.92
CA GLU A 27 -3.62 2.53 -15.78
C GLU A 27 -3.46 1.31 -16.68
N ARG A 28 -2.25 1.07 -17.19
CA ARG A 28 -1.96 -0.04 -18.11
C ARG A 28 -2.18 -1.40 -17.46
N ASN A 29 -1.76 -1.54 -16.21
CA ASN A 29 -1.88 -2.78 -15.45
C ASN A 29 -3.13 -2.84 -14.57
N GLY A 30 -3.93 -1.75 -14.53
CA GLY A 30 -5.13 -1.64 -13.71
C GLY A 30 -4.82 -1.69 -12.21
N ILE A 31 -3.76 -1.00 -11.77
CA ILE A 31 -3.35 -0.97 -10.36
C ILE A 31 -3.83 0.32 -9.72
N PHE A 32 -4.46 0.19 -8.57
CA PHE A 32 -4.99 1.28 -7.78
C PHE A 32 -4.49 1.19 -6.34
N VAL A 33 -4.57 2.32 -5.64
CA VAL A 33 -4.40 2.39 -4.19
C VAL A 33 -5.64 2.94 -3.52
N THR A 34 -5.99 2.39 -2.37
CA THR A 34 -7.09 2.84 -1.52
C THR A 34 -6.69 2.67 -0.05
N PRO A 35 -7.24 3.45 0.90
CA PRO A 35 -7.01 3.18 2.31
C PRO A 35 -7.44 1.76 2.72
N LYS A 36 -6.62 1.09 3.54
CA LYS A 36 -6.90 -0.24 4.08
C LYS A 36 -8.23 -0.24 4.83
N ASP A 37 -8.44 0.76 5.66
CA ASP A 37 -9.62 0.89 6.49
C ASP A 37 -10.45 2.11 6.11
N SER A 38 -11.74 2.06 6.36
CA SER A 38 -12.64 3.19 6.11
C SER A 38 -12.46 4.32 7.13
N HIS A 39 -11.88 4.01 8.29
CA HIS A 39 -11.67 4.93 9.41
C HIS A 39 -10.25 4.71 9.97
N GLY A 40 -9.66 5.74 10.57
CA GLY A 40 -8.31 5.66 11.16
C GLY A 40 -7.19 6.01 10.19
N PRO A 41 -5.96 5.53 10.45
CA PRO A 41 -4.81 5.82 9.59
C PRO A 41 -5.06 5.36 8.17
N ARG A 42 -4.87 6.25 7.20
CA ARG A 42 -5.12 5.96 5.79
C ARG A 42 -3.94 5.22 5.15
N VAL A 43 -3.58 4.08 5.71
CA VAL A 43 -2.53 3.21 5.17
C VAL A 43 -2.96 2.72 3.79
N PRO A 44 -2.21 2.96 2.70
CA PRO A 44 -2.61 2.53 1.38
C PRO A 44 -2.50 1.02 1.20
N VAL A 45 -3.44 0.44 0.49
CA VAL A 45 -3.47 -0.95 0.03
C VAL A 45 -3.54 -0.95 -1.48
N HIS A 46 -2.71 -1.78 -2.12
CA HIS A 46 -2.77 -1.97 -3.57
C HIS A 46 -3.89 -2.94 -3.94
N VAL A 47 -4.61 -2.60 -4.99
CA VAL A 47 -5.58 -3.48 -5.64
C VAL A 47 -5.35 -3.49 -7.14
N LYS A 48 -5.62 -4.63 -7.76
CA LYS A 48 -5.59 -4.79 -9.21
C LYS A 48 -6.99 -5.09 -9.72
N LYS A 49 -7.44 -4.31 -10.69
CA LYS A 49 -8.68 -4.55 -11.42
C LYS A 49 -8.45 -4.21 -12.88
N GLN A 50 -8.26 -5.24 -13.69
CA GLN A 50 -7.98 -5.10 -15.12
C GLN A 50 -9.17 -5.63 -15.92
N VAL A 51 -9.88 -4.73 -16.56
CA VAL A 51 -11.13 -5.03 -17.28
C VAL A 51 -10.89 -5.98 -18.45
N VAL A 52 -9.78 -5.79 -19.19
CA VAL A 52 -9.51 -6.59 -20.41
C VAL A 52 -9.25 -8.07 -20.09
N SER A 53 -8.51 -8.35 -19.02
CA SER A 53 -8.18 -9.73 -18.63
C SER A 53 -9.13 -10.31 -17.59
N GLY A 54 -10.06 -9.52 -17.05
CA GLY A 54 -10.90 -9.90 -15.92
C GLY A 54 -10.11 -10.14 -14.61
N SER A 55 -8.84 -9.75 -14.57
CA SER A 55 -7.98 -10.00 -13.41
C SER A 55 -8.32 -9.05 -12.27
N ILE A 56 -8.75 -9.61 -11.14
CA ILE A 56 -8.99 -8.89 -9.88
C ILE A 56 -8.13 -9.46 -8.77
N ALA A 57 -7.52 -8.58 -7.96
CA ALA A 57 -6.74 -8.99 -6.79
C ALA A 57 -6.64 -7.86 -5.77
N CYS A 58 -6.50 -8.22 -4.50
CA CYS A 58 -6.27 -7.28 -3.40
C CYS A 58 -5.03 -7.71 -2.61
N GLU A 59 -4.19 -6.75 -2.22
CA GLU A 59 -2.99 -6.98 -1.42
C GLU A 59 -3.33 -7.49 0.00
N SER A 60 -4.47 -7.07 0.55
CA SER A 60 -4.91 -7.44 1.90
C SER A 60 -5.11 -8.97 2.04
N PRO A 61 -4.47 -9.64 3.02
CA PRO A 61 -4.64 -11.06 3.24
C PRO A 61 -6.10 -11.47 3.48
N LEU A 62 -6.82 -10.73 4.32
CA LEU A 62 -8.25 -10.99 4.61
C LEU A 62 -9.11 -10.94 3.35
N CYS A 63 -8.83 -9.97 2.46
CA CYS A 63 -9.57 -9.88 1.19
C CYS A 63 -9.25 -11.04 0.24
N ARG A 64 -8.02 -11.54 0.25
CA ARG A 64 -7.64 -12.71 -0.55
C ARG A 64 -8.38 -13.95 -0.09
N ASP A 65 -8.45 -14.17 1.23
CA ASP A 65 -9.19 -15.30 1.81
C ASP A 65 -10.69 -15.18 1.49
N PHE A 66 -11.27 -14.00 1.66
CA PHE A 66 -12.66 -13.72 1.30
C PHE A 66 -12.95 -14.04 -0.17
N MET A 67 -12.12 -13.56 -1.09
CA MET A 67 -12.29 -13.84 -2.53
C MET A 67 -12.07 -15.32 -2.86
N ARG A 68 -11.11 -15.99 -2.21
CA ARG A 68 -10.87 -17.43 -2.37
C ARG A 68 -12.11 -18.23 -1.96
N ILE A 69 -12.69 -17.94 -0.80
CA ILE A 69 -13.93 -18.57 -0.31
C ILE A 69 -15.08 -18.33 -1.33
N GLY A 70 -15.18 -17.12 -1.87
CA GLY A 70 -16.16 -16.79 -2.90
C GLY A 70 -16.04 -17.66 -4.13
N VAL A 71 -14.85 -17.87 -4.66
CA VAL A 71 -14.57 -18.77 -5.78
C VAL A 71 -14.96 -20.21 -5.45
N GLU A 72 -14.55 -20.73 -4.30
CA GLU A 72 -14.88 -22.07 -3.81
C GLU A 72 -16.39 -22.27 -3.62
N SER A 73 -17.11 -21.21 -3.32
CA SER A 73 -18.58 -21.20 -3.17
C SER A 73 -19.35 -20.97 -4.50
N GLY A 74 -18.64 -20.99 -5.64
CA GLY A 74 -19.25 -20.81 -6.96
C GLY A 74 -19.52 -19.34 -7.36
N ASN A 75 -18.95 -18.38 -6.67
CA ASN A 75 -19.04 -16.95 -7.00
C ASN A 75 -17.64 -16.38 -7.36
N PRO A 76 -17.08 -16.67 -8.54
CA PRO A 76 -15.72 -16.25 -8.91
C PRO A 76 -15.58 -14.73 -9.16
N GLY A 77 -16.70 -14.00 -9.27
CA GLY A 77 -16.72 -12.55 -9.50
C GLY A 77 -16.84 -11.72 -8.21
N ILE A 78 -16.75 -12.35 -7.03
CA ILE A 78 -16.90 -11.61 -5.78
C ILE A 78 -15.73 -10.62 -5.58
N GLU A 79 -16.09 -9.37 -5.29
CA GLU A 79 -15.13 -8.29 -5.04
C GLU A 79 -15.19 -7.86 -3.56
N CYS A 80 -14.03 -7.70 -2.94
CA CYS A 80 -13.94 -7.06 -1.63
C CYS A 80 -14.21 -5.54 -1.74
N ASP A 81 -14.49 -4.88 -0.62
CA ASP A 81 -14.76 -3.43 -0.58
C ASP A 81 -13.66 -2.59 -1.27
N HIS A 82 -12.39 -2.97 -1.11
CA HIS A 82 -11.28 -2.26 -1.76
C HIS A 82 -11.39 -2.29 -3.28
N LEU A 83 -11.76 -3.44 -3.85
CA LEU A 83 -11.97 -3.60 -5.30
C LEU A 83 -13.21 -2.84 -5.77
N GLN A 84 -14.32 -2.89 -5.02
CA GLN A 84 -15.55 -2.16 -5.36
C GLN A 84 -15.31 -0.64 -5.41
N ARG A 85 -14.44 -0.11 -4.53
CA ARG A 85 -14.08 1.32 -4.52
C ARG A 85 -13.42 1.77 -5.81
N THR A 86 -12.73 0.89 -6.56
CA THR A 86 -12.03 1.24 -7.80
C THR A 86 -12.95 1.80 -8.89
N ASN A 87 -14.25 1.51 -8.84
CA ASN A 87 -15.24 2.06 -9.76
C ASN A 87 -15.36 3.60 -9.69
N ARG A 88 -14.76 4.23 -8.65
CA ARG A 88 -14.76 5.67 -8.40
C ARG A 88 -13.34 6.21 -8.27
N ALA A 89 -12.38 5.49 -8.83
CA ALA A 89 -10.99 5.91 -8.77
C ALA A 89 -10.78 7.24 -9.48
N VAL A 90 -9.93 8.08 -8.88
CA VAL A 90 -9.38 9.23 -9.56
C VAL A 90 -8.49 8.72 -10.69
N CYS A 91 -8.66 9.30 -11.87
CA CYS A 91 -7.89 8.93 -13.06
C CYS A 91 -6.39 9.03 -12.80
N TYR A 92 -5.64 8.17 -13.50
CA TYR A 92 -4.19 8.22 -13.46
C TYR A 92 -3.68 9.61 -13.87
N SER A 93 -2.73 10.11 -13.07
CA SER A 93 -1.96 11.31 -13.38
C SER A 93 -0.49 10.99 -13.13
N ALA A 94 0.33 11.11 -14.16
CA ALA A 94 1.74 10.77 -14.07
C ALA A 94 2.44 11.60 -12.98
N PRO A 95 3.17 10.97 -12.05
CA PRO A 95 3.98 11.69 -11.08
C PRO A 95 5.18 12.36 -11.75
N ALA A 96 5.80 13.31 -11.04
CA ALA A 96 7.06 13.91 -11.51
C ALA A 96 8.13 12.82 -11.71
N ALA A 97 8.74 12.82 -12.89
CA ALA A 97 9.79 11.88 -13.25
C ALA A 97 11.05 12.12 -12.41
N LEU A 98 11.71 11.05 -11.97
CA LEU A 98 12.97 11.13 -11.25
C LEU A 98 14.09 11.60 -12.17
N ARG A 99 14.83 12.64 -11.77
CA ARG A 99 15.93 13.26 -12.53
C ARG A 99 17.29 12.86 -11.96
N GLU A 100 18.22 12.50 -12.82
CA GLU A 100 19.54 12.00 -12.41
C GLU A 100 20.42 13.08 -11.77
N ASP A 101 20.24 14.35 -12.14
CA ASP A 101 20.92 15.49 -11.52
C ASP A 101 20.59 15.64 -10.04
N SER A 102 19.31 15.45 -9.68
CA SER A 102 18.89 15.49 -8.29
C SER A 102 19.44 14.30 -7.50
N LEU A 103 19.56 13.13 -8.12
CA LEU A 103 20.16 11.95 -7.48
C LEU A 103 21.67 12.17 -7.24
N GLN A 104 22.39 12.77 -8.19
CA GLN A 104 23.78 13.12 -8.01
C GLN A 104 23.95 14.12 -6.86
N SER A 105 23.08 15.13 -6.79
CA SER A 105 23.10 16.10 -5.66
C SER A 105 22.88 15.43 -4.29
N MET A 106 22.10 14.34 -4.22
CA MET A 106 21.96 13.56 -2.98
C MET A 106 23.26 12.83 -2.60
N VAL A 107 24.01 12.31 -3.59
CA VAL A 107 25.32 11.70 -3.34
C VAL A 107 26.32 12.74 -2.86
N ASP A 108 26.38 13.90 -3.51
CA ASP A 108 27.31 14.99 -3.17
C ASP A 108 27.06 15.53 -1.75
N ARG A 109 25.81 15.48 -1.28
CA ARG A 109 25.41 15.82 0.10
C ARG A 109 25.57 14.68 1.11
N GLY A 110 26.06 13.51 0.70
CA GLY A 110 26.26 12.35 1.58
C GLY A 110 24.96 11.66 2.04
N LEU A 111 23.82 11.98 1.42
CA LEU A 111 22.52 11.33 1.72
C LEU A 111 22.43 9.92 1.16
N LEU A 112 23.29 9.58 0.20
CA LEU A 112 23.25 8.34 -0.56
C LEU A 112 24.67 7.91 -0.95
N SER A 113 25.00 6.64 -0.78
CA SER A 113 26.28 6.09 -1.29
C SER A 113 26.22 5.86 -2.79
N LYS A 114 27.37 5.78 -3.44
CA LYS A 114 27.49 5.49 -4.88
C LYS A 114 26.82 4.15 -5.25
N THR A 115 27.03 3.12 -4.46
CA THR A 115 26.41 1.81 -4.66
C THR A 115 24.89 1.91 -4.65
N ARG A 116 24.31 2.68 -3.72
CA ARG A 116 22.86 2.89 -3.66
C ARG A 116 22.33 3.74 -4.80
N GLN A 117 23.12 4.68 -5.28
CA GLN A 117 22.82 5.43 -6.52
C GLN A 117 22.65 4.47 -7.68
N ASP A 118 23.60 3.55 -7.88
CA ASP A 118 23.57 2.60 -8.99
C ASP A 118 22.35 1.67 -8.91
N GLU A 119 22.01 1.18 -7.72
CA GLU A 119 20.79 0.38 -7.49
C GLU A 119 19.51 1.16 -7.85
N CYS A 120 19.41 2.42 -7.44
CA CYS A 120 18.27 3.29 -7.76
C CYS A 120 18.13 3.51 -9.26
N VAL A 121 19.26 3.80 -9.95
CA VAL A 121 19.29 3.98 -11.41
C VAL A 121 18.87 2.70 -12.13
N GLN A 122 19.36 1.54 -11.69
CA GLN A 122 19.00 0.26 -12.30
C GLN A 122 17.51 -0.03 -12.16
N LEU A 123 16.93 0.19 -10.97
CA LEU A 123 15.50 -0.07 -10.77
C LEU A 123 14.64 0.93 -11.53
N ARG A 124 15.04 2.19 -11.61
CA ARG A 124 14.38 3.21 -12.45
C ARG A 124 14.44 2.81 -13.94
N LYS A 125 15.57 2.33 -14.46
CA LYS A 125 15.69 1.86 -15.86
C LYS A 125 14.74 0.68 -16.12
N LYS A 126 14.63 -0.26 -15.19
CA LYS A 126 13.68 -1.38 -15.28
C LYS A 126 12.23 -0.90 -15.33
N SER A 127 11.86 0.07 -14.48
CA SER A 127 10.49 0.60 -14.48
C SER A 127 10.14 1.30 -15.78
N ILE A 128 11.06 2.09 -16.34
CA ILE A 128 10.89 2.75 -17.64
C ILE A 128 10.73 1.71 -18.77
N ALA A 129 11.57 0.67 -18.78
CA ALA A 129 11.46 -0.42 -19.76
C ALA A 129 10.11 -1.17 -19.65
N GLY A 130 9.56 -1.28 -18.43
CA GLY A 130 8.23 -1.83 -18.16
C GLY A 130 7.08 -0.86 -18.48
N GLY A 131 7.37 0.41 -18.78
CA GLY A 131 6.36 1.44 -19.01
C GLY A 131 5.55 1.79 -17.76
N VAL A 132 6.17 1.74 -16.57
CA VAL A 132 5.54 2.02 -15.29
C VAL A 132 6.33 3.06 -14.49
N ASP A 133 5.66 3.80 -13.63
CA ASP A 133 6.33 4.75 -12.75
C ASP A 133 7.17 4.04 -11.70
N CYS A 134 8.41 4.48 -11.54
CA CYS A 134 9.31 3.93 -10.53
C CYS A 134 8.82 4.25 -9.12
N VAL A 135 8.37 5.49 -8.89
CA VAL A 135 7.83 5.98 -7.63
C VAL A 135 6.54 6.73 -7.90
N PHE A 136 5.47 6.35 -7.23
CA PHE A 136 4.20 7.05 -7.24
C PHE A 136 3.88 7.56 -5.84
N PRO A 137 3.88 8.88 -5.59
CA PRO A 137 3.53 9.45 -4.29
C PRO A 137 2.01 9.37 -4.09
N ILE A 138 1.59 9.03 -2.88
CA ILE A 138 0.18 8.88 -2.53
C ILE A 138 -0.20 10.00 -1.59
N PHE A 139 -0.95 10.99 -2.10
CA PHE A 139 -1.53 12.06 -1.32
C PHE A 139 -3.04 11.90 -1.27
N TRP A 140 -3.57 11.64 -0.09
CA TRP A 140 -5.00 11.70 0.13
C TRP A 140 -5.41 13.18 0.19
N HIS A 141 -6.39 13.61 -0.62
CA HIS A 141 -6.81 15.01 -0.76
C HIS A 141 -7.43 15.61 0.52
N GLU A 142 -6.81 15.41 1.66
CA GLU A 142 -7.24 15.98 2.93
C GLU A 142 -6.26 17.00 3.46
N HIS A 143 -6.82 18.13 3.92
CA HIS A 143 -6.14 19.32 4.42
C HIS A 143 -5.44 19.15 5.77
N THR A 144 -5.26 17.94 6.26
CA THR A 144 -4.53 17.67 7.50
C THR A 144 -3.03 17.64 7.23
N SER A 145 -2.29 18.20 8.17
CA SER A 145 -0.82 18.23 8.18
C SER A 145 -0.23 16.92 7.63
N VAL A 146 0.58 17.03 6.59
CA VAL A 146 1.20 15.88 5.92
C VAL A 146 2.27 15.28 6.83
N ARG A 147 1.85 14.62 7.92
CA ARG A 147 2.77 13.91 8.81
C ARG A 147 3.29 12.65 8.14
N LEU A 148 2.39 11.85 7.59
CA LEU A 148 2.75 10.59 6.93
C LEU A 148 2.60 10.74 5.41
N VAL A 149 3.70 10.57 4.69
CA VAL A 149 3.74 10.52 3.23
C VAL A 149 3.91 9.06 2.82
N TYR A 150 3.05 8.61 1.92
CA TYR A 150 3.10 7.26 1.38
C TYR A 150 3.58 7.26 -0.07
N PHE A 151 4.25 6.17 -0.45
CA PHE A 151 4.71 5.94 -1.81
C PHE A 151 4.38 4.51 -2.21
N SER A 152 3.95 4.34 -3.44
CA SER A 152 3.96 3.07 -4.15
C SER A 152 5.21 3.00 -5.01
N VAL A 153 6.12 2.09 -4.72
CA VAL A 153 7.42 1.98 -5.38
C VAL A 153 7.50 0.69 -6.17
N PHE A 154 7.97 0.78 -7.41
CA PHE A 154 8.23 -0.36 -8.26
C PHE A 154 9.35 -1.23 -7.69
N THR A 155 9.17 -2.55 -7.68
CA THR A 155 10.14 -3.51 -7.11
C THR A 155 10.91 -4.29 -8.17
N GLY A 156 10.38 -4.38 -9.39
CA GLY A 156 10.94 -5.20 -10.47
C GLY A 156 10.87 -6.71 -10.22
N VAL A 157 10.20 -7.12 -9.13
CA VAL A 157 9.95 -8.52 -8.77
C VAL A 157 8.52 -8.68 -8.29
N LYS A 158 7.98 -9.89 -8.49
CA LYS A 158 6.65 -10.29 -8.02
C LYS A 158 6.81 -11.36 -6.95
N ASP A 159 6.42 -11.05 -5.73
CA ASP A 159 6.51 -11.95 -4.59
C ASP A 159 5.30 -11.73 -3.66
N ASN A 160 5.15 -12.52 -2.61
CA ASN A 160 4.05 -12.42 -1.65
C ASN A 160 3.91 -11.04 -0.99
N TRP A 161 5.03 -10.33 -0.78
CA TRP A 161 5.06 -8.99 -0.19
C TRP A 161 4.93 -7.85 -1.22
N CYS A 162 4.98 -8.14 -2.53
CA CYS A 162 4.86 -7.18 -3.63
C CYS A 162 4.13 -7.79 -4.84
N GLN A 163 2.90 -8.22 -4.63
CA GLN A 163 2.11 -8.99 -5.59
C GLN A 163 1.93 -8.32 -6.96
N PHE A 164 1.94 -7.00 -6.98
CA PHE A 164 1.76 -6.20 -8.19
C PHE A 164 3.06 -5.54 -8.65
N GLU A 165 4.21 -6.13 -8.29
CA GLU A 165 5.54 -5.56 -8.53
C GLU A 165 5.70 -4.17 -7.90
N ARG A 166 4.94 -3.89 -6.81
CA ARG A 166 4.98 -2.64 -6.07
C ARG A 166 5.03 -2.90 -4.58
N THR A 167 5.73 -2.05 -3.87
CA THR A 167 5.80 -2.06 -2.42
C THR A 167 5.41 -0.70 -1.86
N ARG A 168 4.89 -0.70 -0.66
CA ARG A 168 4.56 0.51 0.07
C ARG A 168 5.77 0.99 0.87
N VAL A 169 6.06 2.29 0.74
CA VAL A 169 7.02 3.01 1.58
C VAL A 169 6.28 4.14 2.27
N SER A 170 6.53 4.37 3.55
CA SER A 170 6.02 5.51 4.29
C SER A 170 7.16 6.31 4.90
N PHE A 171 6.93 7.61 5.03
CA PHE A 171 7.82 8.57 5.65
C PHE A 171 7.03 9.41 6.66
N ASP A 172 7.45 9.38 7.94
CA ASP A 172 6.94 10.29 8.96
C ASP A 172 7.83 11.56 8.96
N SER A 173 7.28 12.66 8.46
CA SER A 173 8.01 13.92 8.32
C SER A 173 8.35 14.56 9.66
N HIS A 174 7.62 14.27 10.75
CA HIS A 174 7.88 14.77 12.08
C HIS A 174 9.01 14.00 12.77
N LEU A 175 9.03 12.69 12.63
CA LEU A 175 10.02 11.82 13.24
C LEU A 175 11.25 11.57 12.36
N GLY A 176 11.19 11.95 11.08
CA GLY A 176 12.22 11.61 10.11
C GLY A 176 12.33 10.11 9.82
N LYS A 177 11.35 9.31 10.25
CA LYS A 177 11.40 7.85 10.16
C LYS A 177 10.82 7.33 8.84
N TRP A 178 11.51 6.33 8.30
CA TRP A 178 11.12 5.62 7.09
C TRP A 178 10.71 4.19 7.41
N HIS A 179 9.64 3.73 6.79
CA HIS A 179 9.24 2.33 6.83
C HIS A 179 9.03 1.82 5.42
N CYS A 180 9.47 0.58 5.13
CA CYS A 180 9.25 -0.11 3.87
C CYS A 180 8.71 -1.51 4.13
N GLN A 181 7.68 -1.91 3.40
CA GLN A 181 7.05 -3.23 3.52
C GLN A 181 7.87 -4.37 2.92
N CYS A 182 9.02 -4.07 2.26
CA CYS A 182 9.84 -5.11 1.66
C CYS A 182 10.45 -6.06 2.69
N ARG A 183 10.79 -7.29 2.26
CA ARG A 183 11.41 -8.32 3.13
C ARG A 183 12.72 -7.86 3.75
N ASN A 184 13.45 -6.98 3.07
CA ASN A 184 14.66 -6.39 3.61
C ASN A 184 14.27 -5.27 4.57
N ARG A 185 13.87 -5.63 5.79
CA ARG A 185 13.55 -4.71 6.88
C ARG A 185 14.75 -3.85 7.32
N MET A 186 15.89 -4.04 6.66
CA MET A 186 17.06 -3.23 6.91
C MET A 186 16.80 -1.76 6.58
N ARG A 187 17.32 -0.87 7.42
CA ARG A 187 17.20 0.61 7.36
C ARG A 187 17.59 1.24 6.02
N SER A 188 18.10 0.48 5.05
CA SER A 188 18.72 0.95 3.81
C SER A 188 18.28 0.22 2.54
N CYS A 189 16.99 -0.09 2.37
CA CYS A 189 16.52 -0.70 1.13
C CYS A 189 16.43 0.31 -0.03
N VAL A 190 16.59 -0.15 -1.26
CA VAL A 190 16.52 0.70 -2.47
C VAL A 190 15.19 1.44 -2.61
N HIS A 191 14.07 0.85 -2.18
CA HIS A 191 12.74 1.46 -2.25
C HIS A 191 12.64 2.73 -1.39
N ARG A 192 13.25 2.72 -0.18
CA ARG A 192 13.36 3.91 0.66
C ARG A 192 14.13 5.01 -0.06
N TYR A 193 15.27 4.68 -0.68
CA TYR A 193 16.08 5.68 -1.37
C TYR A 193 15.41 6.25 -2.61
N LEU A 194 14.65 5.45 -3.35
CA LEU A 194 13.83 5.93 -4.46
C LEU A 194 12.75 6.91 -3.99
N SER A 195 12.06 6.61 -2.87
CA SER A 195 11.08 7.52 -2.28
C SER A 195 11.73 8.81 -1.75
N MET A 196 12.93 8.69 -1.13
CA MET A 196 13.72 9.83 -0.67
C MET A 196 14.17 10.70 -1.85
N TRP A 197 14.58 10.10 -2.96
CA TRP A 197 14.92 10.79 -4.20
C TRP A 197 13.76 11.63 -4.70
N TRP A 198 12.55 11.06 -4.76
CA TRP A 198 11.36 11.81 -5.16
C TRP A 198 11.07 12.97 -4.20
N LEU A 199 11.13 12.77 -2.89
CA LEU A 199 10.94 13.84 -1.91
C LEU A 199 12.00 14.93 -2.02
N PHE A 200 13.26 14.57 -2.19
CA PHE A 200 14.36 15.50 -2.34
C PHE A 200 14.17 16.41 -3.55
N GLN A 201 13.62 15.86 -4.63
CA GLN A 201 13.35 16.58 -5.87
C GLN A 201 12.12 17.49 -5.77
N GLU A 202 11.01 16.98 -5.26
CA GLU A 202 9.71 17.63 -5.37
C GLU A 202 9.24 18.33 -4.07
N LYS A 203 9.66 17.82 -2.91
CA LYS A 203 9.24 18.35 -1.60
C LYS A 203 10.40 18.34 -0.59
N PRO A 204 11.53 19.01 -0.89
CA PRO A 204 12.73 18.96 -0.04
C PRO A 204 12.49 19.47 1.39
N HIS A 205 11.52 20.37 1.59
CA HIS A 205 11.16 20.89 2.90
C HIS A 205 10.69 19.80 3.87
N LEU A 206 10.11 18.70 3.38
CA LEU A 206 9.69 17.58 4.23
C LEU A 206 10.89 16.78 4.78
N LEU A 207 12.04 16.81 4.09
CA LEU A 207 13.27 16.17 4.54
C LEU A 207 14.06 17.05 5.52
N SER A 208 13.83 18.37 5.53
CA SER A 208 14.59 19.33 6.33
C SER A 208 14.30 19.25 7.83
N CYS A 209 13.22 18.60 8.24
CA CYS A 209 12.90 18.39 9.66
C CYS A 209 13.87 17.40 10.36
N GLN A 210 14.83 16.80 9.66
CA GLN A 210 15.79 15.83 10.18
C GLN A 210 17.02 16.46 10.87
N THR A 211 17.06 17.77 11.10
CA THR A 211 18.24 18.44 11.70
C THR A 211 18.34 18.32 13.22
N ASN A 212 17.92 17.21 13.80
CA ASN A 212 18.28 16.89 15.19
C ASN A 212 19.23 15.68 15.20
N PRO A 213 20.58 15.90 15.19
CA PRO A 213 21.57 14.82 15.14
C PRO A 213 21.63 13.96 16.41
N ASN A 214 20.86 14.30 17.45
CA ASN A 214 20.88 13.65 18.77
C ASN A 214 19.68 12.72 19.02
N ALA A 215 18.87 12.39 18.03
CA ALA A 215 17.92 11.29 18.17
C ALA A 215 18.70 9.98 18.07
N GLU A 216 19.32 9.58 19.17
CA GLU A 216 19.81 8.22 19.35
C GLU A 216 18.66 7.26 19.06
N ASP A 217 18.92 6.44 18.07
CA ASP A 217 18.07 5.44 17.49
C ASP A 217 17.78 4.33 18.52
N SER A 218 16.89 4.59 19.46
CA SER A 218 16.46 3.60 20.43
C SER A 218 15.50 2.64 19.76
N ASP A 219 15.90 1.38 19.71
CA ASP A 219 15.23 0.20 19.11
C ASP A 219 13.85 -0.16 19.71
N LEU A 220 13.10 0.78 20.28
CA LEU A 220 11.93 0.47 21.10
C LEU A 220 10.57 0.58 20.39
N ASP A 221 10.50 1.04 19.12
CA ASP A 221 9.20 1.36 18.49
C ASP A 221 8.76 0.40 17.36
N GLU A 222 9.51 -0.69 17.11
CA GLU A 222 9.07 -1.70 16.13
C GLU A 222 7.88 -2.56 16.62
N ARG A 223 7.57 -2.56 17.92
CA ARG A 223 6.53 -3.44 18.50
C ARG A 223 5.11 -2.90 18.37
N VAL A 224 4.92 -1.60 18.16
CA VAL A 224 3.57 -1.00 18.24
C VAL A 224 2.76 -1.20 16.95
N ILE A 225 3.40 -1.36 15.80
CA ILE A 225 2.67 -1.56 14.52
C ILE A 225 2.36 -3.04 14.31
N ASP A 226 3.22 -3.96 14.75
CA ASP A 226 2.99 -5.41 14.68
C ASP A 226 1.95 -5.89 15.71
N VAL A 227 1.80 -5.20 16.86
CA VAL A 227 0.81 -5.55 17.89
C VAL A 227 -0.62 -5.40 17.35
N ALA A 228 -0.91 -4.41 16.53
CA ALA A 228 -2.24 -4.23 15.96
C ALA A 228 -2.61 -5.32 14.93
N GLU A 229 -1.63 -5.87 14.20
CA GLU A 229 -1.87 -6.99 13.27
C GLU A 229 -1.91 -8.34 14.00
N THR A 230 -1.15 -8.49 15.10
CA THR A 230 -1.08 -9.73 15.88
C THR A 230 -2.29 -9.88 16.82
N GLU A 231 -2.78 -8.80 17.43
CA GLU A 231 -3.98 -8.85 18.31
C GLU A 231 -5.24 -9.21 17.51
N VAL A 232 -5.40 -8.70 16.29
CA VAL A 232 -6.54 -9.05 15.42
C VAL A 232 -6.47 -10.53 15.01
N ALA A 233 -5.29 -11.08 14.76
CA ALA A 233 -5.13 -12.49 14.44
C ALA A 233 -5.40 -13.39 15.65
N THR A 234 -5.05 -12.94 16.86
CA THR A 234 -5.26 -13.70 18.10
C THR A 234 -6.74 -13.70 18.51
N LEU A 235 -7.47 -12.59 18.35
CA LEU A 235 -8.90 -12.51 18.61
C LEU A 235 -9.70 -13.38 17.64
N ALA A 236 -9.34 -13.38 16.35
CA ALA A 236 -9.98 -14.26 15.35
C ALA A 236 -9.73 -15.76 15.63
N SER A 237 -8.59 -16.14 16.20
CA SER A 237 -8.29 -17.51 16.60
C SER A 237 -9.08 -17.95 17.83
N THR A 238 -9.33 -17.05 18.77
CA THR A 238 -10.07 -17.35 20.02
C THR A 238 -11.55 -17.59 19.74
N ASP A 239 -12.15 -16.79 18.86
CA ASP A 239 -13.57 -16.91 18.48
C ASP A 239 -13.84 -18.22 17.71
N ILE A 240 -12.87 -18.70 16.90
CA ILE A 240 -13.01 -19.98 16.17
C ILE A 240 -12.94 -21.17 17.16
N GLN A 241 -12.12 -21.10 18.20
CA GLN A 241 -12.04 -22.17 19.19
C GLN A 241 -13.29 -22.25 20.08
N GLU A 242 -13.94 -21.15 20.42
CA GLU A 242 -15.21 -21.18 21.15
C GLU A 242 -16.35 -21.74 20.30
N LEU A 243 -16.42 -21.45 19.01
CA LEU A 243 -17.46 -21.99 18.12
C LEU A 243 -17.30 -23.49 17.86
N THR A 244 -16.08 -24.02 17.82
CA THR A 244 -15.85 -25.46 17.67
C THR A 244 -16.12 -26.27 18.95
N GLY A 245 -16.03 -25.64 20.13
CA GLY A 245 -16.38 -26.25 21.41
C GLY A 245 -17.88 -26.54 21.60
N PHE A 246 -18.74 -25.82 20.87
CA PHE A 246 -20.21 -25.99 20.97
C PHE A 246 -20.77 -27.12 20.09
N VAL A 247 -20.07 -27.55 19.07
CA VAL A 247 -20.55 -28.58 18.12
C VAL A 247 -20.37 -30.01 18.64
N ASN A 248 -19.45 -30.25 19.60
CA ASN A 248 -19.14 -31.61 20.10
C ASN A 248 -19.97 -32.07 21.31
N LYS A 249 -21.04 -31.38 21.73
CA LYS A 249 -21.86 -31.76 22.90
C LYS A 249 -23.25 -32.29 22.57
N ARG A 250 -23.51 -32.77 21.35
CA ARG A 250 -24.79 -33.45 21.04
C ARG A 250 -24.56 -34.76 20.30
N THR A 251 -24.21 -35.81 21.04
CA THR A 251 -24.54 -37.16 20.64
C THR A 251 -25.56 -37.71 21.66
N PRO A 252 -26.80 -37.97 21.30
CA PRO A 252 -27.71 -38.71 22.17
C PRO A 252 -27.39 -40.19 22.06
N ASN A 253 -27.16 -40.79 23.18
CA ASN A 253 -27.31 -42.22 23.39
C ASN A 253 -28.70 -42.68 22.92
N SER A 254 -28.75 -43.63 22.01
CA SER A 254 -29.92 -44.50 21.88
C SER A 254 -29.41 -45.97 21.85
N ARG A 255 -29.42 -46.55 23.03
CA ARG A 255 -29.64 -47.98 23.20
C ARG A 255 -31.14 -48.24 23.11
N LEU A 256 -31.44 -49.45 22.65
CA LEU A 256 -32.65 -50.28 22.84
C LEU A 256 -33.47 -50.48 21.57
N LEU A 257 -33.47 -51.61 21.23
CA LEU A 257 -34.10 -52.93 21.16
C LEU A 257 -34.13 -53.42 19.72
#